data_8baea8058781888841b8ce9c0ce7d5dc
#
_entry.id   8baea8058781888841b8ce9c0ce7d5dc
#
_cell.length_a   1.000
_cell.length_b   1.000
_cell.length_c   1.000
_cell.angle_alpha   90.00
_cell.angle_beta   90.00
_cell.angle_gamma   90.00
#
_symmetry.space_group_name_H-M   'P 1'
#
loop_
_entity.id
_entity.type
_entity.pdbx_description
1 polymer ?
#
loop_
_entity_poly.entity_id
_entity_poly.type
_entity_poly.pdbx_seq_one_letter_code
_entity_poly.pdbx_strand_id
1 'polypeptide(L)'
;RQICENPPRFIEFFRRICYNIRMVKFNDTMPRERARGMNAVVLAFVGDAVWSLYVRESLVFEADYKTGTLQKLASERVSAKGQAKLLEKIEGMLTEEEHDIFRRGRNAKKPTKSKNASVAEYNISTGVEAVIGFLYLVGDYARIEELLSGEFA
;
A
#
# COMPACT_ATOMS: atom_id res chain seq x y z
N ARG A 1 -15.35 43.64 32.85
CA ARG A 1 -15.21 43.99 31.40
C ARG A 1 -14.59 42.76 30.70
N GLN A 2 -15.45 41.94 30.11
CA GLN A 2 -15.03 40.89 29.19
C GLN A 2 -14.78 41.54 27.84
N ILE A 3 -13.55 41.53 27.39
CA ILE A 3 -13.19 41.82 26.00
C ILE A 3 -13.25 40.50 25.24
N CYS A 4 -14.37 40.24 24.60
CA CYS A 4 -14.46 39.19 23.57
C CYS A 4 -13.80 39.76 22.30
N GLU A 5 -12.49 39.59 22.19
CA GLU A 5 -11.80 39.83 20.92
C GLU A 5 -12.11 38.68 19.98
N ASN A 6 -12.88 38.97 18.93
CA ASN A 6 -13.01 38.04 17.81
C ASN A 6 -11.60 37.73 17.23
N PRO A 7 -11.23 36.48 17.08
CA PRO A 7 -9.95 36.16 16.46
C PRO A 7 -9.91 36.75 15.05
N PRO A 8 -8.76 37.25 14.59
CA PRO A 8 -8.66 37.86 13.27
C PRO A 8 -9.08 36.85 12.18
N ARG A 9 -9.79 37.33 11.15
CA ARG A 9 -10.34 36.51 10.02
C ARG A 9 -9.31 35.56 9.40
N PHE A 10 -8.03 35.89 9.54
CA PHE A 10 -6.92 35.07 9.10
C PHE A 10 -6.78 33.77 9.92
N ILE A 11 -6.99 33.81 11.23
CA ILE A 11 -6.97 32.63 12.12
C ILE A 11 -8.17 31.72 11.81
N GLU A 12 -9.31 32.30 11.49
CA GLU A 12 -10.52 31.53 11.12
C GLU A 12 -10.37 30.86 9.74
N PHE A 13 -9.71 31.54 8.81
CA PHE A 13 -9.34 30.97 7.49
C PHE A 13 -8.37 29.79 7.64
N PHE A 14 -7.31 29.93 8.46
CA PHE A 14 -6.38 28.84 8.76
C PHE A 14 -7.03 27.70 9.55
N ARG A 15 -7.90 28.00 10.51
CA ARG A 15 -8.71 26.99 11.20
C ARG A 15 -9.57 26.20 10.21
N ARG A 16 -10.19 26.83 9.24
CA ARG A 16 -11.02 26.19 8.21
C ARG A 16 -10.21 25.34 7.25
N ILE A 17 -8.99 25.75 6.91
CA ILE A 17 -8.04 24.94 6.11
C ILE A 17 -7.49 23.79 6.95
N CYS A 18 -7.07 24.04 8.18
CA CYS A 18 -6.56 23.00 9.07
C CYS A 18 -7.63 22.00 9.53
N TYR A 19 -8.91 22.39 9.61
CA TYR A 19 -9.99 21.46 9.95
C TYR A 19 -10.27 20.41 8.87
N ASN A 20 -9.85 20.65 7.63
CA ASN A 20 -9.98 19.70 6.53
C ASN A 20 -8.69 18.87 6.27
N ILE A 21 -7.58 19.20 6.93
CA ILE A 21 -6.38 18.36 6.89
C ILE A 21 -6.54 17.33 8.02
N ARG A 22 -7.19 16.22 7.71
CA ARG A 22 -7.16 15.06 8.61
C ARG A 22 -5.69 14.65 8.79
N MET A 23 -5.13 14.90 9.96
CA MET A 23 -3.82 14.34 10.30
C MET A 23 -3.97 12.82 10.35
N VAL A 24 -3.38 12.15 9.37
CA VAL A 24 -3.34 10.70 9.31
C VAL A 24 -2.43 10.20 10.43
N LYS A 25 -2.95 9.33 11.27
CA LYS A 25 -2.15 8.59 12.26
C LYS A 25 -1.72 7.26 11.65
N PHE A 26 -0.58 6.74 12.10
CA PHE A 26 -0.23 5.36 11.79
C PHE A 26 -1.38 4.43 12.22
N ASN A 27 -1.73 3.48 11.35
CA ASN A 27 -2.85 2.55 11.53
C ASN A 27 -4.24 3.20 11.55
N ASP A 28 -4.42 4.42 11.01
CA ASP A 28 -5.75 4.93 10.70
C ASP A 28 -6.41 4.02 9.67
N THR A 29 -7.64 3.63 9.95
CA THR A 29 -8.42 2.77 9.06
C THR A 29 -9.59 3.53 8.43
N MET A 30 -10.10 3.00 7.34
CA MET A 30 -11.31 3.50 6.71
C MET A 30 -12.36 2.40 6.55
N PRO A 31 -13.65 2.75 6.40
CA PRO A 31 -14.71 1.77 6.15
C PRO A 31 -14.40 0.94 4.89
N ARG A 32 -14.62 -0.37 4.99
CA ARG A 32 -14.33 -1.36 3.93
C ARG A 32 -14.97 -0.97 2.58
N GLU A 33 -16.24 -0.58 2.60
CA GLU A 33 -16.96 -0.13 1.40
C GLU A 33 -16.29 1.08 0.72
N ARG A 34 -15.80 2.02 1.51
CA ARG A 34 -15.06 3.17 0.99
C ARG A 34 -13.76 2.75 0.32
N ALA A 35 -12.97 1.90 0.98
CA ALA A 35 -11.72 1.39 0.42
C ALA A 35 -11.98 0.58 -0.86
N ARG A 36 -12.99 -0.29 -0.87
CA ARG A 36 -13.41 -1.08 -2.03
C ARG A 36 -13.78 -0.21 -3.24
N GLY A 37 -14.45 0.91 -3.00
CA GLY A 37 -14.84 1.87 -4.04
C GLY A 37 -13.70 2.73 -4.59
N MET A 38 -12.50 2.69 -4.00
CA MET A 38 -11.37 3.49 -4.45
C MET A 38 -10.81 3.03 -5.80
N ASN A 39 -10.15 3.97 -6.49
CA ASN A 39 -9.37 3.63 -7.68
C ASN A 39 -8.25 2.65 -7.31
N ALA A 40 -8.15 1.53 -8.02
CA ALA A 40 -7.19 0.48 -7.72
C ALA A 40 -5.72 0.95 -7.82
N VAL A 41 -5.41 1.95 -8.66
CA VAL A 41 -4.06 2.54 -8.72
C VAL A 41 -3.74 3.34 -7.45
N VAL A 42 -4.75 3.96 -6.83
CA VAL A 42 -4.59 4.66 -5.54
C VAL A 42 -4.36 3.64 -4.41
N LEU A 43 -5.08 2.52 -4.44
CA LEU A 43 -4.83 1.41 -3.52
C LEU A 43 -3.40 0.88 -3.71
N ALA A 44 -2.97 0.65 -4.95
CA ALA A 44 -1.63 0.17 -5.27
C ALA A 44 -0.53 1.12 -4.79
N PHE A 45 -0.76 2.45 -4.87
CA PHE A 45 0.18 3.44 -4.35
C PHE A 45 0.47 3.26 -2.85
N VAL A 46 -0.55 2.92 -2.05
CA VAL A 46 -0.38 2.60 -0.63
C VAL A 46 0.25 1.22 -0.45
N GLY A 47 -0.22 0.24 -1.22
CA GLY A 47 0.25 -1.15 -1.12
C GLY A 47 1.72 -1.33 -1.47
N ASP A 48 2.27 -0.58 -2.42
CA ASP A 48 3.71 -0.57 -2.73
C ASP A 48 4.54 -0.17 -1.51
N ALA A 49 4.13 0.87 -0.79
CA ALA A 49 4.81 1.31 0.42
C ALA A 49 4.72 0.26 1.55
N VAL A 50 3.55 -0.35 1.74
CA VAL A 50 3.32 -1.39 2.74
C VAL A 50 4.14 -2.64 2.41
N TRP A 51 4.12 -3.11 1.18
CA TRP A 51 4.94 -4.23 0.70
C TRP A 51 6.43 -3.96 0.90
N SER A 52 6.85 -2.76 0.52
CA SER A 52 8.23 -2.31 0.65
C SER A 52 8.70 -2.26 2.11
N LEU A 53 7.83 -1.89 3.05
CA LEU A 53 8.10 -1.91 4.48
C LEU A 53 8.20 -3.35 4.99
N TYR A 54 7.21 -4.19 4.68
CA TYR A 54 7.16 -5.59 5.10
C TYR A 54 8.42 -6.36 4.68
N VAL A 55 8.85 -6.20 3.43
CA VAL A 55 10.09 -6.83 2.93
C VAL A 55 11.31 -6.37 3.70
N ARG A 56 11.42 -5.08 4.02
CA ARG A 56 12.56 -4.56 4.77
C ARG A 56 12.59 -5.02 6.21
N GLU A 57 11.45 -5.02 6.87
CA GLU A 57 11.32 -5.55 8.24
C GLU A 57 11.69 -7.02 8.28
N SER A 58 11.15 -7.83 7.37
CA SER A 58 11.45 -9.26 7.29
C SER A 58 12.93 -9.53 7.12
N LEU A 59 13.62 -8.78 6.26
CA LEU A 59 15.07 -8.91 6.08
C LEU A 59 15.88 -8.56 7.33
N VAL A 60 15.43 -7.56 8.09
CA VAL A 60 16.09 -7.17 9.35
C VAL A 60 15.91 -8.24 10.44
N PHE A 61 14.73 -8.89 10.46
CA PHE A 61 14.47 -9.99 11.40
C PHE A 61 15.12 -11.31 10.95
N GLU A 62 15.36 -11.50 9.64
CA GLU A 62 15.92 -12.74 9.09
C GLU A 62 17.38 -12.95 9.51
N ALA A 63 18.24 -11.93 9.42
CA ALA A 63 19.64 -11.99 9.79
C ALA A 63 20.34 -10.62 9.85
N ASP A 64 21.53 -10.59 10.48
CA ASP A 64 22.41 -9.42 10.53
C ASP A 64 23.14 -9.17 9.19
N TYR A 65 22.39 -8.79 8.18
CA TYR A 65 22.93 -8.47 6.86
C TYR A 65 23.66 -7.12 6.85
N LYS A 66 24.75 -7.03 6.08
CA LYS A 66 25.36 -5.74 5.75
C LYS A 66 24.41 -4.90 4.90
N THR A 67 24.48 -3.57 5.06
CA THR A 67 23.56 -2.61 4.38
C THR A 67 23.48 -2.83 2.86
N GLY A 68 24.60 -3.09 2.19
CA GLY A 68 24.62 -3.37 0.74
C GLY A 68 23.84 -4.64 0.37
N THR A 69 23.90 -5.68 1.21
CA THR A 69 23.14 -6.93 1.04
C THR A 69 21.66 -6.68 1.26
N LEU A 70 21.27 -5.93 2.32
CA LEU A 70 19.88 -5.54 2.56
C LEU A 70 19.28 -4.82 1.37
N GLN A 71 19.99 -3.83 0.80
CA GLN A 71 19.50 -3.07 -0.35
C GLN A 71 19.30 -3.96 -1.58
N LYS A 72 20.23 -4.88 -1.85
CA LYS A 72 20.14 -5.83 -2.96
C LYS A 72 18.92 -6.73 -2.80
N LEU A 73 18.80 -7.41 -1.66
CA LEU A 73 17.72 -8.37 -1.37
C LEU A 73 16.35 -7.65 -1.38
N ALA A 74 16.24 -6.45 -0.76
CA ALA A 74 15.03 -5.68 -0.79
C ALA A 74 14.63 -5.31 -2.22
N SER A 75 15.57 -4.83 -3.05
CA SER A 75 15.31 -4.46 -4.44
C SER A 75 14.82 -5.64 -5.29
N GLU A 76 15.37 -6.84 -5.07
CA GLU A 76 14.95 -8.05 -5.76
C GLU A 76 13.51 -8.43 -5.39
N ARG A 77 13.19 -8.44 -4.09
CA ARG A 77 11.87 -8.84 -3.56
C ARG A 77 10.77 -7.83 -3.90
N VAL A 78 11.03 -6.52 -3.80
CA VAL A 78 10.03 -5.47 -4.10
C VAL A 78 9.85 -5.21 -5.59
N SER A 79 10.67 -5.80 -6.46
CA SER A 79 10.55 -5.62 -7.90
C SER A 79 9.23 -6.19 -8.44
N ALA A 80 8.77 -5.68 -9.60
CA ALA A 80 7.60 -6.24 -10.27
C ALA A 80 7.72 -7.74 -10.55
N LYS A 81 8.93 -8.23 -10.82
CA LYS A 81 9.23 -9.65 -10.97
C LYS A 81 9.08 -10.41 -9.65
N GLY A 82 9.53 -9.84 -8.53
CA GLY A 82 9.33 -10.41 -7.19
C GLY A 82 7.84 -10.52 -6.85
N GLN A 83 7.09 -9.47 -7.10
CA GLN A 83 5.63 -9.46 -6.86
C GLN A 83 4.86 -10.41 -7.79
N ALA A 84 5.32 -10.63 -9.02
CA ALA A 84 4.72 -11.64 -9.90
C ALA A 84 4.92 -13.07 -9.34
N LYS A 85 6.09 -13.36 -8.77
CA LYS A 85 6.34 -14.64 -8.09
C LYS A 85 5.48 -14.80 -6.81
N LEU A 86 5.27 -13.71 -6.07
CA LEU A 86 4.37 -13.72 -4.92
C LEU A 86 2.95 -14.09 -5.36
N LEU A 87 2.45 -13.51 -6.46
CA LEU A 87 1.12 -13.84 -6.97
C LEU A 87 0.97 -15.34 -7.24
N GLU A 88 1.97 -16.00 -7.83
CA GLU A 88 1.93 -17.44 -8.11
C GLU A 88 1.65 -18.28 -6.83
N LYS A 89 2.10 -17.78 -5.68
CA LYS A 89 1.89 -18.43 -4.39
C LYS A 89 0.52 -18.12 -3.78
N ILE A 90 0.04 -16.88 -3.92
CA ILE A 90 -1.14 -16.40 -3.21
C ILE A 90 -2.42 -16.39 -4.04
N GLU A 91 -2.35 -16.56 -5.36
CA GLU A 91 -3.51 -16.44 -6.25
C GLU A 91 -4.68 -17.34 -5.83
N GLY A 92 -4.38 -18.58 -5.46
CA GLY A 92 -5.38 -19.53 -4.96
C GLY A 92 -5.92 -19.24 -3.55
N MET A 93 -5.33 -18.29 -2.83
CA MET A 93 -5.75 -17.90 -1.49
C MET A 93 -6.65 -16.66 -1.50
N LEU A 94 -6.68 -15.91 -2.61
CA LEU A 94 -7.44 -14.67 -2.70
C LEU A 94 -8.95 -14.93 -2.60
N THR A 95 -9.63 -14.13 -1.78
CA THR A 95 -11.09 -14.08 -1.75
C THR A 95 -11.66 -13.46 -3.02
N GLU A 96 -12.97 -13.60 -3.28
CA GLU A 96 -13.62 -12.97 -4.43
C GLU A 96 -13.44 -11.44 -4.46
N GLU A 97 -13.49 -10.79 -3.28
CA GLU A 97 -13.28 -9.35 -3.16
C GLU A 97 -11.83 -8.97 -3.50
N GLU A 98 -10.86 -9.70 -2.98
CA GLU A 98 -9.44 -9.51 -3.26
C GLU A 98 -9.14 -9.75 -4.75
N HIS A 99 -9.73 -10.78 -5.36
CA HIS A 99 -9.65 -11.03 -6.80
C HIS A 99 -10.22 -9.88 -7.64
N ASP A 100 -11.35 -9.28 -7.22
CA ASP A 100 -11.91 -8.12 -7.93
C ASP A 100 -10.95 -6.92 -7.87
N ILE A 101 -10.41 -6.64 -6.70
CA ILE A 101 -9.44 -5.55 -6.49
C ILE A 101 -8.17 -5.81 -7.30
N PHE A 102 -7.62 -7.03 -7.24
CA PHE A 102 -6.46 -7.44 -8.04
C PHE A 102 -6.71 -7.21 -9.53
N ARG A 103 -7.82 -7.69 -10.07
CA ARG A 103 -8.18 -7.56 -11.49
C ARG A 103 -8.29 -6.10 -11.91
N ARG A 104 -8.88 -5.23 -11.08
CA ARG A 104 -8.97 -3.79 -11.33
C ARG A 104 -7.59 -3.14 -11.38
N GLY A 105 -6.70 -3.50 -10.45
CA GLY A 105 -5.31 -3.01 -10.42
C GLY A 105 -4.52 -3.46 -11.64
N ARG A 106 -4.57 -4.76 -11.95
CA ARG A 106 -3.89 -5.35 -13.10
C ARG A 106 -4.33 -4.73 -14.43
N ASN A 107 -5.61 -4.42 -14.57
CA ASN A 107 -6.20 -3.91 -15.82
C ASN A 107 -6.24 -2.38 -15.88
N ALA A 108 -5.76 -1.68 -14.86
CA ALA A 108 -5.78 -0.22 -14.82
C ALA A 108 -4.90 0.39 -15.91
N LYS A 109 -5.42 1.41 -16.58
CA LYS A 109 -4.62 2.21 -17.52
C LYS A 109 -3.66 3.09 -16.72
N LYS A 110 -2.36 3.02 -17.04
CA LYS A 110 -1.30 3.75 -16.35
C LYS A 110 -0.57 4.66 -17.33
N PRO A 111 -0.21 5.87 -16.91
CA PRO A 111 0.49 6.84 -17.77
C PRO A 111 1.96 6.47 -18.02
N THR A 112 2.53 5.61 -17.18
CA THR A 112 3.96 5.24 -17.22
C THR A 112 4.14 3.75 -17.49
N LYS A 113 5.21 3.42 -18.22
CA LYS A 113 5.69 2.03 -18.40
C LYS A 113 6.87 1.79 -17.47
N SER A 114 6.97 0.59 -16.91
CA SER A 114 8.17 0.18 -16.19
C SER A 114 9.36 0.13 -17.15
N LYS A 115 10.53 0.62 -16.70
CA LYS A 115 11.77 0.55 -17.48
C LYS A 115 12.42 -0.83 -17.43
N ASN A 116 12.17 -1.62 -16.38
CA ASN A 116 12.92 -2.83 -16.03
C ASN A 116 12.07 -4.09 -15.87
N ALA A 117 10.77 -4.02 -16.21
CA ALA A 117 9.86 -5.17 -16.13
C ALA A 117 9.02 -5.26 -17.41
N SER A 118 8.58 -6.47 -17.75
CA SER A 118 7.60 -6.66 -18.80
C SER A 118 6.28 -5.95 -18.45
N VAL A 119 5.49 -5.63 -19.47
CA VAL A 119 4.16 -5.02 -19.26
C VAL A 119 3.27 -5.94 -18.41
N ALA A 120 3.40 -7.25 -18.59
CA ALA A 120 2.64 -8.23 -17.82
C ALA A 120 3.03 -8.20 -16.33
N GLU A 121 4.32 -8.30 -16.01
CA GLU A 121 4.82 -8.22 -14.63
C GLU A 121 4.44 -6.90 -13.95
N TYR A 122 4.56 -5.77 -14.66
CA TYR A 122 4.15 -4.47 -14.14
C TYR A 122 2.64 -4.37 -13.86
N ASN A 123 1.82 -5.01 -14.68
CA ASN A 123 0.38 -5.06 -14.45
C ASN A 123 0.03 -5.97 -13.26
N ILE A 124 0.69 -7.10 -13.14
CA ILE A 124 0.53 -8.02 -12.01
C ILE A 124 0.93 -7.33 -10.71
N SER A 125 2.09 -6.67 -10.65
CA SER A 125 2.54 -5.99 -9.44
C SER A 125 1.51 -4.96 -8.96
N THR A 126 0.96 -4.17 -9.87
CA THR A 126 -0.09 -3.21 -9.50
C THR A 126 -1.36 -3.89 -8.95
N GLY A 127 -1.70 -5.07 -9.45
CA GLY A 127 -2.81 -5.86 -8.91
C GLY A 127 -2.53 -6.32 -7.48
N VAL A 128 -1.33 -6.88 -7.23
CA VAL A 128 -0.90 -7.32 -5.89
C VAL A 128 -0.84 -6.15 -4.91
N GLU A 129 -0.19 -5.06 -5.32
CA GLU A 129 -0.14 -3.82 -4.53
C GLU A 129 -1.53 -3.30 -4.18
N ALA A 130 -2.49 -3.34 -5.13
CA ALA A 130 -3.85 -2.89 -4.87
C ALA A 130 -4.54 -3.72 -3.78
N VAL A 131 -4.33 -5.04 -3.74
CA VAL A 131 -4.87 -5.91 -2.68
C VAL A 131 -4.23 -5.57 -1.34
N ILE A 132 -2.91 -5.48 -1.27
CA ILE A 132 -2.19 -5.15 -0.04
C ILE A 132 -2.63 -3.77 0.49
N GLY A 133 -2.72 -2.77 -0.39
CA GLY A 133 -3.15 -1.43 -0.01
C GLY A 133 -4.60 -1.38 0.47
N PHE A 134 -5.50 -2.16 -0.12
CA PHE A 134 -6.87 -2.31 0.34
C PHE A 134 -6.91 -2.88 1.76
N LEU A 135 -6.26 -4.01 1.99
CA LEU A 135 -6.22 -4.67 3.28
C LEU A 135 -5.60 -3.76 4.37
N TYR A 136 -4.54 -3.05 4.04
CA TYR A 136 -3.91 -2.10 4.94
C TYR A 136 -4.86 -0.96 5.34
N LEU A 137 -5.54 -0.35 4.37
CA LEU A 137 -6.44 0.77 4.61
C LEU A 137 -7.68 0.38 5.42
N VAL A 138 -8.12 -0.88 5.36
CA VAL A 138 -9.23 -1.38 6.20
C VAL A 138 -8.75 -1.95 7.53
N GLY A 139 -7.43 -2.02 7.77
CA GLY A 139 -6.83 -2.51 9.01
C GLY A 139 -6.79 -4.03 9.12
N ASP A 140 -6.91 -4.76 8.02
CA ASP A 140 -6.86 -6.23 7.99
C ASP A 140 -5.41 -6.74 7.91
N TYR A 141 -4.63 -6.39 8.94
CA TYR A 141 -3.20 -6.74 9.00
C TYR A 141 -2.98 -8.24 9.10
N ALA A 142 -3.85 -8.96 9.81
CA ALA A 142 -3.75 -10.41 9.92
C ALA A 142 -3.88 -11.08 8.54
N ARG A 143 -4.74 -10.55 7.68
CA ARG A 143 -4.87 -11.06 6.31
C ARG A 143 -3.65 -10.73 5.45
N ILE A 144 -3.05 -9.57 5.63
CA ILE A 144 -1.77 -9.24 4.96
C ILE A 144 -0.70 -10.25 5.38
N GLU A 145 -0.54 -10.50 6.68
CA GLU A 145 0.42 -11.47 7.20
C GLU A 145 0.16 -12.88 6.64
N GLU A 146 -1.09 -13.32 6.57
CA GLU A 146 -1.46 -14.61 6.00
C GLU A 146 -1.02 -14.74 4.53
N LEU A 147 -1.29 -13.71 3.70
CA LEU A 147 -0.91 -13.71 2.30
C LEU A 147 0.62 -13.65 2.10
N LEU A 148 1.33 -12.94 2.98
CA LEU A 148 2.76 -12.69 2.81
C LEU A 148 3.65 -13.68 3.57
N SER A 149 3.12 -14.46 4.51
CA SER A 149 3.89 -15.42 5.32
C SER A 149 4.63 -16.48 4.50
N GLY A 150 4.09 -16.86 3.34
CA GLY A 150 4.72 -17.81 2.41
C GLY A 150 5.90 -17.26 1.59
N GLU A 151 6.19 -15.96 1.66
CA GLU A 151 7.25 -15.35 0.85
C GLU A 151 8.65 -15.64 1.42
N PHE A 152 8.75 -15.84 2.74
CA PHE A 152 10.00 -16.00 3.47
C PHE A 152 10.21 -17.43 4.03
N ALA A 153 9.31 -18.36 3.68
CA ALA A 153 9.42 -19.77 4.07
C ALA A 153 10.32 -20.58 3.12
#